data_07a66e918eb702a5e10546774b894986
#
_entry.id   07a66e918eb702a5e10546774b894986
#
_cell.length_a   1.000
_cell.length_b   1.000
_cell.length_c   1.000
_cell.angle_alpha   90.00
_cell.angle_beta   90.00
_cell.angle_gamma   90.00
#
_symmetry.space_group_name_H-M   'P 1'
#
loop_
_entity.id
_entity.type
_entity.pdbx_description
1 polymer ?
#
loop_
_entity_poly.entity_id
_entity_poly.type
_entity_poly.pdbx_seq_one_letter_code
_entity_poly.pdbx_strand_id
1 'polypeptide(L)'
;MRAAVADLLRRAGVPRDSLRAVGVGSPGIVEADGTVRLGTALPGWTGLPLGERLRRSFRCPVQVENDANAAAVAEHWKGAAQDTDDMVFVMAGLSPGAGSLIGGRLHRGFGGAAGEIGALHLLGRDVTPEKLLSTTGEPLHPLDEQAVAEVFAMAKRGDEQAVAAVERFIQRLVHDVAALVLAMDPELVVVGGWAAGLNGVLDPLRRELERYCLRPPRVAQSLLGEAAVATGALRLALDHVEEELFAVEKTVTTRRR
;
A
#
# COMPACT_ATOMS: atom_id res chain seq x y z
N MET A 1 17.15 -1.39 9.85
CA MET A 1 16.03 -1.25 10.80
C MET A 1 16.47 -1.19 12.27
N ARG A 2 17.10 -2.23 12.88
CA ARG A 2 17.51 -2.21 14.32
C ARG A 2 18.35 -0.98 14.71
N ALA A 3 19.33 -0.62 13.91
CA ALA A 3 20.16 0.56 14.15
C ALA A 3 19.37 1.87 14.07
N ALA A 4 18.44 1.99 13.10
CA ALA A 4 17.59 3.16 12.95
C ALA A 4 16.65 3.34 14.15
N VAL A 5 16.02 2.26 14.63
CA VAL A 5 15.16 2.31 15.82
C VAL A 5 15.97 2.66 17.07
N ALA A 6 17.15 2.08 17.24
CA ALA A 6 18.03 2.40 18.37
C ALA A 6 18.49 3.88 18.34
N ASP A 7 18.78 4.41 17.17
CA ASP A 7 19.13 5.82 16.98
C ASP A 7 17.96 6.74 17.28
N LEU A 8 16.75 6.38 16.81
CA LEU A 8 15.53 7.14 17.08
C LEU A 8 15.23 7.22 18.59
N LEU A 9 15.26 6.08 19.28
CA LEU A 9 15.00 6.02 20.72
C LEU A 9 16.03 6.86 21.52
N ARG A 10 17.32 6.78 21.13
CA ARG A 10 18.36 7.59 21.74
C ARG A 10 18.11 9.08 21.54
N ARG A 11 17.77 9.52 20.31
CA ARG A 11 17.44 10.92 20.01
C ARG A 11 16.21 11.42 20.76
N ALA A 12 15.21 10.56 20.94
CA ALA A 12 14.00 10.87 21.68
C ALA A 12 14.18 10.81 23.22
N GLY A 13 15.33 10.37 23.72
CA GLY A 13 15.56 10.17 25.15
C GLY A 13 14.69 9.06 25.76
N VAL A 14 14.18 8.12 24.93
CA VAL A 14 13.28 7.04 25.36
C VAL A 14 14.06 5.77 25.60
N PRO A 15 13.95 5.14 26.81
CA PRO A 15 14.58 3.85 27.10
C PRO A 15 14.03 2.77 26.17
N ARG A 16 14.93 1.84 25.74
CA ARG A 16 14.53 0.74 24.86
C ARG A 16 13.43 -0.14 25.42
N ASP A 17 13.40 -0.33 26.73
CA ASP A 17 12.41 -1.16 27.42
C ASP A 17 11.03 -0.49 27.51
N SER A 18 10.93 0.78 27.14
CA SER A 18 9.67 1.51 27.00
C SER A 18 8.99 1.27 25.64
N LEU A 19 9.66 0.56 24.70
CA LEU A 19 9.07 0.24 23.40
C LEU A 19 7.96 -0.80 23.59
N ARG A 20 6.72 -0.42 23.28
CA ARG A 20 5.54 -1.26 23.52
C ARG A 20 5.19 -2.13 22.32
N ALA A 21 5.30 -1.59 21.12
CA ALA A 21 5.06 -2.32 19.87
C ALA A 21 5.86 -1.72 18.72
N VAL A 22 5.99 -2.47 17.64
CA VAL A 22 6.59 -2.04 16.36
C VAL A 22 5.65 -2.37 15.22
N GLY A 23 5.32 -1.37 14.40
CA GLY A 23 4.62 -1.55 13.14
C GLY A 23 5.60 -1.56 11.97
N VAL A 24 5.34 -2.39 10.97
CA VAL A 24 6.18 -2.54 9.77
C VAL A 24 5.31 -2.70 8.54
N GLY A 25 5.49 -1.83 7.55
CA GLY A 25 4.97 -2.04 6.20
C GLY A 25 5.96 -2.84 5.36
N SER A 26 5.47 -3.76 4.57
CA SER A 26 6.26 -4.64 3.70
C SER A 26 5.57 -4.81 2.35
N PRO A 27 6.30 -4.75 1.23
CA PRO A 27 5.72 -5.16 -0.04
C PRO A 27 5.39 -6.66 -0.03
N GLY A 28 4.39 -7.05 -0.83
CA GLY A 28 3.97 -8.43 -1.04
C GLY A 28 2.88 -8.91 -0.08
N ILE A 29 2.49 -10.17 -0.24
CA ILE A 29 1.44 -10.80 0.57
C ILE A 29 1.98 -11.09 1.96
N VAL A 30 1.35 -10.52 2.98
CA VAL A 30 1.70 -10.72 4.40
C VAL A 30 0.63 -11.55 5.08
N GLU A 31 1.03 -12.66 5.68
CA GLU A 31 0.16 -13.54 6.47
C GLU A 31 -0.04 -12.98 7.89
N ALA A 32 -1.07 -13.47 8.57
CA ALA A 32 -1.46 -13.00 9.91
C ALA A 32 -0.34 -13.14 10.97
N ASP A 33 0.59 -14.09 10.80
CA ASP A 33 1.74 -14.27 11.68
C ASP A 33 2.91 -13.30 11.39
N GLY A 34 2.77 -12.50 10.32
CA GLY A 34 3.79 -11.58 9.82
C GLY A 34 4.83 -12.23 8.90
N THR A 35 4.53 -13.39 8.34
CA THR A 35 5.34 -14.01 7.29
C THR A 35 5.04 -13.35 5.94
N VAL A 36 6.07 -12.95 5.23
CA VAL A 36 5.94 -12.49 3.83
C VAL A 36 5.84 -13.73 2.94
N ARG A 37 4.62 -14.11 2.60
CA ARG A 37 4.35 -15.31 1.82
C ARG A 37 4.87 -15.22 0.40
N LEU A 38 4.65 -14.07 -0.24
CA LEU A 38 5.11 -13.76 -1.59
C LEU A 38 5.64 -12.32 -1.61
N GLY A 39 6.90 -12.16 -1.92
CA GLY A 39 7.54 -10.85 -2.05
C GLY A 39 8.37 -10.83 -3.33
N THR A 40 7.75 -10.43 -4.45
CA THR A 40 8.42 -10.39 -5.76
C THR A 40 9.31 -9.17 -5.93
N ALA A 41 9.01 -8.06 -5.24
CA ALA A 41 9.76 -6.81 -5.34
C ALA A 41 11.16 -6.87 -4.70
N LEU A 42 11.35 -7.76 -3.72
CA LEU A 42 12.61 -7.85 -2.97
C LEU A 42 13.16 -9.28 -3.00
N PRO A 43 14.39 -9.49 -3.51
CA PRO A 43 15.03 -10.81 -3.51
C PRO A 43 15.12 -11.41 -2.09
N GLY A 44 14.74 -12.68 -1.94
CA GLY A 44 14.82 -13.40 -0.67
C GLY A 44 13.73 -13.07 0.36
N TRP A 45 12.70 -12.32 -0.02
CA TRP A 45 11.58 -11.99 0.87
C TRP A 45 10.46 -13.04 0.84
N THR A 46 10.32 -13.78 -0.23
CA THR A 46 9.33 -14.88 -0.29
C THR A 46 9.62 -15.94 0.76
N GLY A 47 8.63 -16.24 1.59
CA GLY A 47 8.74 -17.18 2.71
C GLY A 47 9.48 -16.61 3.94
N LEU A 48 9.79 -15.30 3.96
CA LEU A 48 10.52 -14.69 5.07
C LEU A 48 9.61 -14.56 6.31
N PRO A 49 9.93 -15.19 7.46
CA PRO A 49 9.19 -15.00 8.71
C PRO A 49 9.60 -13.66 9.37
N LEU A 50 9.22 -12.55 8.70
CA LEU A 50 9.67 -11.21 9.06
C LEU A 50 9.21 -10.82 10.47
N GLY A 51 7.93 -11.08 10.80
CA GLY A 51 7.37 -10.80 12.11
C GLY A 51 8.13 -11.49 13.23
N GLU A 52 8.42 -12.79 13.08
CA GLU A 52 9.19 -13.57 14.07
C GLU A 52 10.60 -13.02 14.25
N ARG A 53 11.31 -12.75 13.14
CA ARG A 53 12.67 -12.20 13.17
C ARG A 53 12.73 -10.84 13.89
N LEU A 54 11.73 -10.01 13.68
CA LEU A 54 11.66 -8.68 14.29
C LEU A 54 11.26 -8.77 15.76
N ARG A 55 10.31 -9.64 16.14
CA ARG A 55 9.95 -9.91 17.56
C ARG A 55 11.17 -10.34 18.38
N ARG A 56 11.97 -11.25 17.84
CA ARG A 56 13.25 -11.65 18.49
C ARG A 56 14.22 -10.47 18.65
N SER A 57 14.18 -9.51 17.73
CA SER A 57 15.09 -8.36 17.74
C SER A 57 14.64 -7.24 18.68
N PHE A 58 13.35 -6.95 18.75
CA PHE A 58 12.80 -5.82 19.50
C PHE A 58 12.30 -6.20 20.88
N ARG A 59 12.01 -7.47 21.15
CA ARG A 59 11.45 -8.00 22.41
C ARG A 59 10.11 -7.37 22.80
N CYS A 60 9.34 -6.96 21.80
CA CYS A 60 7.99 -6.49 21.94
C CYS A 60 7.13 -7.02 20.78
N PRO A 61 5.80 -6.92 20.83
CA PRO A 61 4.92 -7.22 19.71
C PRO A 61 5.34 -6.50 18.43
N VAL A 62 5.24 -7.20 17.31
CA VAL A 62 5.52 -6.64 15.99
C VAL A 62 4.35 -6.94 15.07
N GLN A 63 3.75 -5.88 14.55
CA GLN A 63 2.70 -5.94 13.55
C GLN A 63 3.34 -5.73 12.18
N VAL A 64 3.23 -6.73 11.30
CA VAL A 64 3.68 -6.63 9.91
C VAL A 64 2.44 -6.59 9.02
N GLU A 65 2.38 -5.62 8.14
CA GLU A 65 1.27 -5.45 7.20
C GLU A 65 1.80 -5.20 5.79
N ASN A 66 1.00 -5.50 4.78
CA ASN A 66 1.28 -5.06 3.41
C ASN A 66 1.35 -3.52 3.35
N ASP A 67 2.24 -2.99 2.51
CA ASP A 67 2.50 -1.55 2.40
C ASP A 67 1.28 -0.74 1.92
N ALA A 68 0.55 -1.22 0.91
CA ALA A 68 -0.66 -0.55 0.43
C ALA A 68 -1.79 -0.61 1.48
N ASN A 69 -1.92 -1.72 2.20
CA ASN A 69 -2.84 -1.85 3.32
C ASN A 69 -2.51 -0.87 4.46
N ALA A 70 -1.23 -0.77 4.83
CA ALA A 70 -0.79 0.19 5.84
C ALA A 70 -1.08 1.62 5.39
N ALA A 71 -0.81 1.96 4.13
CA ALA A 71 -1.11 3.28 3.59
C ALA A 71 -2.62 3.59 3.59
N ALA A 72 -3.48 2.61 3.28
CA ALA A 72 -4.94 2.77 3.38
C ALA A 72 -5.38 3.11 4.81
N VAL A 73 -4.86 2.39 5.81
CA VAL A 73 -5.11 2.66 7.23
C VAL A 73 -4.65 4.08 7.62
N ALA A 74 -3.51 4.52 7.10
CA ALA A 74 -2.99 5.85 7.37
C ALA A 74 -3.88 6.95 6.80
N GLU A 75 -4.28 6.83 5.55
CA GLU A 75 -5.14 7.80 4.88
C GLU A 75 -6.52 7.91 5.52
N HIS A 76 -7.07 6.80 6.02
CA HIS A 76 -8.28 6.79 6.80
C HIS A 76 -8.08 7.45 8.18
N TRP A 77 -6.96 7.22 8.84
CA TRP A 77 -6.70 7.78 10.17
C TRP A 77 -6.37 9.26 10.16
N LYS A 78 -5.48 9.72 9.25
CA LYS A 78 -4.87 11.07 9.27
C LYS A 78 -4.75 11.72 7.90
N GLY A 79 -5.23 11.08 6.82
CA GLY A 79 -5.05 11.52 5.46
C GLY A 79 -6.32 11.95 4.75
N ALA A 80 -6.44 11.60 3.49
CA ALA A 80 -7.51 12.04 2.59
C ALA A 80 -8.86 11.33 2.82
N ALA A 81 -8.91 10.28 3.64
CA ALA A 81 -10.09 9.42 3.79
C ALA A 81 -10.68 9.43 5.21
N GLN A 82 -10.46 10.50 5.99
CA GLN A 82 -10.96 10.60 7.37
C GLN A 82 -12.48 10.67 7.48
N ASP A 83 -13.16 10.99 6.39
CA ASP A 83 -14.60 11.22 6.32
C ASP A 83 -15.38 10.07 5.64
N THR A 84 -14.73 8.94 5.34
CA THR A 84 -15.38 7.79 4.71
C THR A 84 -14.84 6.46 5.24
N ASP A 85 -15.76 5.49 5.39
CA ASP A 85 -15.44 4.14 5.85
C ASP A 85 -15.22 3.14 4.69
N ASP A 86 -15.66 3.48 3.47
CA ASP A 86 -15.55 2.62 2.30
C ASP A 86 -14.62 3.25 1.26
N MET A 87 -13.34 2.87 1.32
CA MET A 87 -12.31 3.47 0.49
C MET A 87 -11.33 2.45 -0.05
N VAL A 88 -10.71 2.79 -1.18
CA VAL A 88 -9.58 2.07 -1.76
C VAL A 88 -8.39 3.02 -1.85
N PHE A 89 -7.26 2.62 -1.26
CA PHE A 89 -5.96 3.24 -1.52
C PHE A 89 -5.28 2.49 -2.67
N VAL A 90 -4.80 3.23 -3.66
CA VAL A 90 -4.02 2.69 -4.79
C VAL A 90 -2.60 3.20 -4.69
N MET A 91 -1.67 2.30 -4.51
CA MET A 91 -0.24 2.59 -4.58
C MET A 91 0.20 2.57 -6.05
N ALA A 92 0.23 3.75 -6.66
CA ALA A 92 0.63 3.90 -8.05
C ALA A 92 2.16 3.88 -8.19
N GLY A 93 2.66 2.95 -8.99
CA GLY A 93 4.09 2.75 -9.21
C GLY A 93 4.34 1.63 -10.22
N LEU A 94 5.59 1.18 -10.33
CA LEU A 94 5.97 0.05 -11.19
C LEU A 94 5.44 -1.29 -10.69
N SER A 95 5.17 -1.40 -9.38
CA SER A 95 4.51 -2.56 -8.78
C SER A 95 3.25 -2.08 -8.06
N PRO A 96 2.15 -1.87 -8.79
CA PRO A 96 0.95 -1.32 -8.20
C PRO A 96 0.31 -2.30 -7.21
N GLY A 97 -0.14 -1.77 -6.08
CA GLY A 97 -0.88 -2.48 -5.06
C GLY A 97 -2.09 -1.66 -4.61
N ALA A 98 -3.01 -2.28 -3.89
CA ALA A 98 -4.12 -1.56 -3.29
C ALA A 98 -4.39 -2.06 -1.87
N GLY A 99 -4.87 -1.15 -1.02
CA GLY A 99 -5.43 -1.46 0.29
C GLY A 99 -6.86 -0.98 0.34
N SER A 100 -7.75 -1.75 0.92
CA SER A 100 -9.18 -1.41 0.95
C SER A 100 -9.72 -1.42 2.37
N LEU A 101 -10.52 -0.40 2.71
CA LEU A 101 -11.35 -0.40 3.90
C LEU A 101 -12.81 -0.58 3.50
N ILE A 102 -13.53 -1.42 4.25
CA ILE A 102 -14.95 -1.69 4.10
C ILE A 102 -15.58 -1.52 5.48
N GLY A 103 -16.51 -0.57 5.62
CA GLY A 103 -17.10 -0.23 6.90
C GLY A 103 -16.03 0.18 7.93
N GLY A 104 -15.05 0.97 7.53
CA GLY A 104 -13.94 1.44 8.36
C GLY A 104 -12.91 0.38 8.77
N ARG A 105 -12.99 -0.85 8.20
CA ARG A 105 -12.13 -1.97 8.57
C ARG A 105 -11.29 -2.43 7.39
N LEU A 106 -10.00 -2.62 7.63
CA LEU A 106 -9.07 -3.11 6.62
C LEU A 106 -9.46 -4.51 6.12
N HIS A 107 -9.66 -4.62 4.79
CA HIS A 107 -9.99 -5.86 4.11
C HIS A 107 -8.73 -6.53 3.56
N ARG A 108 -8.30 -7.61 4.20
CA ARG A 108 -7.10 -8.37 3.80
C ARG A 108 -7.39 -9.54 2.86
N GLY A 109 -8.68 -9.90 2.73
CA GLY A 109 -9.08 -11.14 2.07
C GLY A 109 -8.75 -12.39 2.90
N PHE A 110 -9.04 -13.57 2.33
CA PHE A 110 -8.85 -14.85 3.01
C PHE A 110 -7.37 -15.15 3.32
N GLY A 111 -6.47 -14.86 2.40
CA GLY A 111 -5.04 -15.19 2.50
C GLY A 111 -4.11 -13.99 2.50
N GLY A 112 -4.61 -12.78 2.81
CA GLY A 112 -3.80 -11.55 2.80
C GLY A 112 -3.47 -11.01 1.41
N ALA A 113 -4.09 -11.53 0.36
CA ALA A 113 -3.80 -11.16 -1.03
C ALA A 113 -4.82 -10.18 -1.65
N ALA A 114 -5.76 -9.65 -0.86
CA ALA A 114 -6.66 -8.62 -1.36
C ALA A 114 -5.85 -7.38 -1.77
N GLY A 115 -6.14 -6.83 -2.94
CA GLY A 115 -5.44 -5.64 -3.43
C GLY A 115 -4.16 -5.89 -4.23
N GLU A 116 -3.79 -7.13 -4.49
CA GLU A 116 -2.65 -7.50 -5.35
C GLU A 116 -2.96 -7.24 -6.85
N ILE A 117 -3.32 -5.99 -7.17
CA ILE A 117 -3.74 -5.58 -8.53
C ILE A 117 -2.59 -5.65 -9.54
N GLY A 118 -1.35 -5.55 -9.08
CA GLY A 118 -0.18 -5.77 -9.94
C GLY A 118 -0.18 -7.14 -10.61
N ALA A 119 -0.84 -8.14 -10.01
CA ALA A 119 -0.98 -9.47 -10.58
C ALA A 119 -1.99 -9.56 -11.75
N LEU A 120 -2.81 -8.53 -11.98
CA LEU A 120 -3.78 -8.51 -13.09
C LEU A 120 -3.11 -8.59 -14.47
N HIS A 121 -1.82 -8.25 -14.59
CA HIS A 121 -1.06 -8.44 -15.82
C HIS A 121 -0.93 -9.92 -16.22
N LEU A 122 -1.01 -10.85 -15.25
CA LEU A 122 -0.97 -12.30 -15.51
C LEU A 122 -2.25 -12.81 -16.20
N LEU A 123 -3.34 -12.05 -16.17
CA LEU A 123 -4.62 -12.41 -16.78
C LEU A 123 -4.66 -12.09 -18.29
N GLY A 124 -3.58 -12.36 -19.03
CA GLY A 124 -3.56 -12.31 -20.50
C GLY A 124 -2.98 -11.03 -21.12
N ARG A 125 -2.21 -10.27 -20.36
CA ARG A 125 -1.44 -9.13 -20.87
C ARG A 125 0.01 -9.26 -20.43
N ASP A 126 0.86 -9.72 -21.32
CA ASP A 126 2.30 -9.95 -21.11
C ASP A 126 3.14 -8.67 -20.95
N VAL A 127 2.53 -7.55 -20.59
CA VAL A 127 3.21 -6.27 -20.53
C VAL A 127 3.20 -5.73 -19.11
N THR A 128 4.35 -5.79 -18.46
CA THR A 128 4.56 -5.23 -17.12
C THR A 128 4.63 -3.69 -17.15
N PRO A 129 4.38 -2.99 -16.03
CA PRO A 129 4.51 -1.53 -15.96
C PRO A 129 5.87 -1.00 -16.45
N GLU A 130 6.95 -1.72 -16.18
CA GLU A 130 8.30 -1.38 -16.64
C GLU A 130 8.42 -1.38 -18.18
N LYS A 131 7.72 -2.30 -18.85
CA LYS A 131 7.63 -2.32 -20.31
C LYS A 131 6.70 -1.24 -20.86
N LEU A 132 5.58 -0.96 -20.16
CA LEU A 132 4.64 0.09 -20.58
C LEU A 132 5.31 1.45 -20.63
N LEU A 133 6.15 1.77 -19.64
CA LEU A 133 6.87 3.03 -19.52
C LEU A 133 8.17 3.06 -20.34
N SER A 134 8.54 1.96 -21.00
CA SER A 134 9.72 1.96 -21.85
C SER A 134 9.55 2.85 -23.09
N THR A 135 10.54 3.68 -23.35
CA THR A 135 10.67 4.48 -24.58
C THR A 135 11.68 3.87 -25.57
N THR A 136 12.46 2.88 -25.14
CA THR A 136 13.52 2.26 -25.93
C THR A 136 13.19 0.81 -26.36
N GLY A 137 12.12 0.24 -25.81
CA GLY A 137 11.77 -1.19 -25.98
C GLY A 137 12.35 -2.09 -24.88
N GLU A 138 13.36 -1.64 -24.14
CA GLU A 138 13.89 -2.34 -22.98
C GLU A 138 13.10 -1.94 -21.72
N PRO A 139 12.70 -2.90 -20.87
CA PRO A 139 11.96 -2.58 -19.64
C PRO A 139 12.81 -1.74 -18.68
N LEU A 140 12.16 -0.81 -17.97
CA LEU A 140 12.80 -0.06 -16.90
C LEU A 140 13.16 -0.99 -15.73
N HIS A 141 14.16 -0.62 -14.95
CA HIS A 141 14.45 -1.36 -13.72
C HIS A 141 13.30 -1.15 -12.70
N PRO A 142 12.78 -2.20 -12.04
CA PRO A 142 11.59 -2.11 -11.18
C PRO A 142 11.69 -1.11 -10.01
N LEU A 143 12.89 -0.74 -9.60
CA LEU A 143 13.16 0.20 -8.52
C LEU A 143 13.71 1.55 -9.01
N ASP A 144 13.69 1.83 -10.33
CA ASP A 144 14.21 3.07 -10.89
C ASP A 144 13.11 4.11 -11.05
N GLU A 145 12.72 4.71 -9.94
CA GLU A 145 11.75 5.81 -9.91
C GLU A 145 12.24 7.04 -10.68
N GLN A 146 13.56 7.25 -10.75
CA GLN A 146 14.13 8.37 -11.47
C GLN A 146 13.95 8.21 -12.99
N ALA A 147 14.20 7.03 -13.54
CA ALA A 147 13.97 6.76 -14.95
C ALA A 147 12.49 6.98 -15.33
N VAL A 148 11.58 6.59 -14.46
CA VAL A 148 10.15 6.85 -14.68
C VAL A 148 9.83 8.34 -14.65
N ALA A 149 10.36 9.08 -13.67
CA ALA A 149 10.17 10.53 -13.59
C ALA A 149 10.70 11.23 -14.86
N GLU A 150 11.80 10.74 -15.43
CA GLU A 150 12.35 11.23 -16.71
C GLU A 150 11.41 10.97 -17.87
N VAL A 151 10.78 9.80 -17.98
CA VAL A 151 9.79 9.49 -19.03
C VAL A 151 8.60 10.46 -18.94
N PHE A 152 8.06 10.73 -17.74
CA PHE A 152 7.00 11.72 -17.56
C PHE A 152 7.45 13.15 -17.90
N ALA A 153 8.68 13.52 -17.57
CA ALA A 153 9.25 14.80 -17.94
C ALA A 153 9.45 14.94 -19.46
N MET A 154 9.86 13.88 -20.15
CA MET A 154 9.96 13.85 -21.63
C MET A 154 8.58 13.98 -22.28
N ALA A 155 7.58 13.25 -21.78
CA ALA A 155 6.19 13.35 -22.25
C ALA A 155 5.65 14.79 -22.12
N LYS A 156 5.93 15.44 -20.99
CA LYS A 156 5.55 16.85 -20.78
C LYS A 156 6.21 17.82 -21.78
N ARG A 157 7.40 17.49 -22.28
CA ARG A 157 8.09 18.26 -23.34
C ARG A 157 7.61 17.93 -24.75
N GLY A 158 6.69 16.99 -24.90
CA GLY A 158 6.11 16.59 -26.18
C GLY A 158 6.90 15.49 -26.94
N ASP A 159 7.76 14.75 -26.26
CA ASP A 159 8.39 13.58 -26.85
C ASP A 159 7.32 12.51 -27.14
N GLU A 160 7.13 12.16 -28.41
CA GLU A 160 6.03 11.29 -28.86
C GLU A 160 6.10 9.88 -28.25
N GLN A 161 7.31 9.32 -28.09
CA GLN A 161 7.48 7.99 -27.54
C GLN A 161 7.16 7.98 -26.03
N ALA A 162 7.58 9.01 -25.32
CA ALA A 162 7.29 9.18 -23.90
C ALA A 162 5.80 9.45 -23.67
N VAL A 163 5.13 10.27 -24.49
CA VAL A 163 3.69 10.50 -24.44
C VAL A 163 2.95 9.17 -24.57
N ALA A 164 3.26 8.38 -25.62
CA ALA A 164 2.64 7.09 -25.83
C ALA A 164 2.92 6.10 -24.69
N ALA A 165 4.10 6.14 -24.06
CA ALA A 165 4.45 5.31 -22.92
C ALA A 165 3.62 5.67 -21.69
N VAL A 166 3.50 6.96 -21.37
CA VAL A 166 2.67 7.46 -20.25
C VAL A 166 1.20 7.14 -20.45
N GLU A 167 0.67 7.31 -21.66
CA GLU A 167 -0.72 6.94 -21.98
C GLU A 167 -0.99 5.45 -21.76
N ARG A 168 -0.10 4.56 -22.21
CA ARG A 168 -0.23 3.12 -21.96
C ARG A 168 -0.23 2.80 -20.46
N PHE A 169 0.65 3.43 -19.68
CA PHE A 169 0.72 3.25 -18.23
C PHE A 169 -0.57 3.71 -17.55
N ILE A 170 -1.08 4.90 -17.90
CA ILE A 170 -2.32 5.44 -17.34
C ILE A 170 -3.52 4.55 -17.70
N GLN A 171 -3.63 4.11 -18.95
CA GLN A 171 -4.71 3.19 -19.36
C GLN A 171 -4.70 1.90 -18.55
N ARG A 172 -3.50 1.37 -18.26
CA ARG A 172 -3.37 0.19 -17.42
C ARG A 172 -3.80 0.47 -15.98
N LEU A 173 -3.31 1.57 -15.38
CA LEU A 173 -3.69 1.97 -14.03
C LEU A 173 -5.21 2.17 -13.90
N VAL A 174 -5.83 2.84 -14.88
CA VAL A 174 -7.28 3.00 -14.95
C VAL A 174 -8.00 1.66 -14.96
N HIS A 175 -7.55 0.72 -15.80
CA HIS A 175 -8.15 -0.60 -15.86
C HIS A 175 -8.08 -1.34 -14.51
N ASP A 176 -6.93 -1.31 -13.85
CA ASP A 176 -6.72 -2.00 -12.58
C ASP A 176 -7.56 -1.35 -11.46
N VAL A 177 -7.64 -0.01 -11.44
CA VAL A 177 -8.49 0.73 -10.49
C VAL A 177 -9.97 0.53 -10.76
N ALA A 178 -10.40 0.55 -12.03
CA ALA A 178 -11.79 0.32 -12.41
C ALA A 178 -12.27 -1.08 -11.98
N ALA A 179 -11.41 -2.10 -12.08
CA ALA A 179 -11.75 -3.44 -11.61
C ALA A 179 -12.04 -3.45 -10.09
N LEU A 180 -11.24 -2.73 -9.29
CA LEU A 180 -11.49 -2.56 -7.85
C LEU A 180 -12.79 -1.79 -7.58
N VAL A 181 -13.00 -0.67 -8.29
CA VAL A 181 -14.21 0.14 -8.13
C VAL A 181 -15.46 -0.67 -8.43
N LEU A 182 -15.46 -1.43 -9.53
CA LEU A 182 -16.60 -2.27 -9.90
C LEU A 182 -16.84 -3.44 -8.94
N ALA A 183 -15.79 -3.95 -8.31
CA ALA A 183 -15.89 -5.06 -7.38
C ALA A 183 -16.30 -4.64 -5.96
N MET A 184 -15.92 -3.43 -5.53
CA MET A 184 -16.00 -3.01 -4.13
C MET A 184 -16.94 -1.83 -3.90
N ASP A 185 -17.36 -1.10 -4.97
CA ASP A 185 -18.21 0.10 -4.92
C ASP A 185 -17.77 1.12 -3.82
N PRO A 186 -16.49 1.54 -3.80
CA PRO A 186 -16.00 2.44 -2.76
C PRO A 186 -16.54 3.86 -2.95
N GLU A 187 -16.68 4.61 -1.86
CA GLU A 187 -16.99 6.04 -1.91
C GLU A 187 -15.80 6.86 -2.42
N LEU A 188 -14.59 6.46 -2.04
CA LEU A 188 -13.36 7.21 -2.31
C LEU A 188 -12.23 6.29 -2.80
N VAL A 189 -11.54 6.72 -3.86
CA VAL A 189 -10.23 6.19 -4.26
C VAL A 189 -9.16 7.20 -3.91
N VAL A 190 -8.21 6.82 -3.08
CA VAL A 190 -7.01 7.61 -2.76
C VAL A 190 -5.84 7.09 -3.57
N VAL A 191 -5.22 7.92 -4.37
CA VAL A 191 -4.05 7.56 -5.17
C VAL A 191 -2.78 8.06 -4.47
N GLY A 192 -1.94 7.13 -4.09
CA GLY A 192 -0.63 7.35 -3.46
C GLY A 192 0.49 6.66 -4.22
N GLY A 193 1.63 6.47 -3.55
CA GLY A 193 2.85 6.03 -4.18
C GLY A 193 3.55 7.15 -4.94
N TRP A 194 4.78 6.89 -5.39
CA TRP A 194 5.60 7.92 -6.03
C TRP A 194 5.02 8.42 -7.37
N ALA A 195 4.33 7.57 -8.13
CA ALA A 195 3.72 7.97 -9.40
C ALA A 195 2.55 8.96 -9.21
N ALA A 196 1.89 8.98 -8.07
CA ALA A 196 0.81 9.93 -7.77
C ALA A 196 1.29 11.39 -7.72
N GLY A 197 2.57 11.61 -7.42
CA GLY A 197 3.21 12.94 -7.44
C GLY A 197 3.56 13.44 -8.84
N LEU A 198 3.47 12.58 -9.87
CA LEU A 198 3.75 12.96 -11.24
C LEU A 198 2.55 13.66 -11.86
N ASN A 199 2.79 14.81 -12.50
CA ASN A 199 1.74 15.52 -13.23
C ASN A 199 1.18 14.63 -14.36
N GLY A 200 -0.14 14.55 -14.46
CA GLY A 200 -0.81 13.83 -15.56
C GLY A 200 -1.35 12.45 -15.20
N VAL A 201 -1.31 12.03 -13.93
CA VAL A 201 -1.89 10.73 -13.50
C VAL A 201 -3.34 10.86 -13.04
N LEU A 202 -3.63 11.83 -12.15
CA LEU A 202 -4.93 11.90 -11.48
C LEU A 202 -6.09 12.33 -12.39
N ASP A 203 -5.89 13.34 -13.24
CA ASP A 203 -6.98 13.87 -14.07
C ASP A 203 -7.42 12.88 -15.16
N PRO A 204 -6.51 12.17 -15.87
CA PRO A 204 -6.92 11.07 -16.73
C PRO A 204 -7.62 9.95 -15.97
N LEU A 205 -7.13 9.57 -14.79
CA LEU A 205 -7.77 8.54 -13.96
C LEU A 205 -9.21 8.91 -13.60
N ARG A 206 -9.46 10.14 -13.14
CA ARG A 206 -10.83 10.64 -12.83
C ARG A 206 -11.75 10.54 -14.04
N ARG A 207 -11.32 11.10 -15.18
CA ARG A 207 -12.11 11.10 -16.41
C ARG A 207 -12.48 9.71 -16.89
N GLU A 208 -11.53 8.78 -16.83
CA GLU A 208 -11.79 7.42 -17.29
C GLU A 208 -12.67 6.64 -16.30
N LEU A 209 -12.51 6.83 -14.99
CA LEU A 209 -13.42 6.26 -13.99
C LEU A 209 -14.85 6.79 -14.16
N GLU A 210 -15.03 8.10 -14.42
CA GLU A 210 -16.33 8.68 -14.75
C GLU A 210 -16.97 8.06 -16.01
N ARG A 211 -16.13 7.63 -16.96
CA ARG A 211 -16.58 7.01 -18.21
C ARG A 211 -16.98 5.54 -18.05
N TYR A 212 -16.23 4.78 -17.25
CA TYR A 212 -16.39 3.32 -17.16
C TYR A 212 -17.19 2.85 -15.96
N CYS A 213 -17.25 3.62 -14.89
CA CYS A 213 -17.96 3.21 -13.68
C CYS A 213 -19.42 3.71 -13.70
N LEU A 214 -20.36 2.83 -13.38
CA LEU A 214 -21.77 3.18 -13.28
C LEU A 214 -22.02 4.24 -12.18
N ARG A 215 -21.22 4.18 -11.12
CA ARG A 215 -21.18 5.15 -10.04
C ARG A 215 -19.71 5.49 -9.80
N PRO A 216 -19.21 6.58 -10.36
CA PRO A 216 -17.79 6.94 -10.16
C PRO A 216 -17.55 7.36 -8.71
N PRO A 217 -16.46 6.85 -8.08
CA PRO A 217 -16.07 7.27 -6.74
C PRO A 217 -15.45 8.67 -6.76
N ARG A 218 -15.37 9.30 -5.61
CA ARG A 218 -14.45 10.44 -5.44
C ARG A 218 -13.02 9.96 -5.67
N VAL A 219 -12.17 10.79 -6.26
CA VAL A 219 -10.73 10.48 -6.44
C VAL A 219 -9.90 11.59 -5.80
N ALA A 220 -9.06 11.23 -4.86
CA ALA A 220 -8.16 12.14 -4.17
C ALA A 220 -6.70 11.69 -4.29
N GLN A 221 -5.79 12.62 -4.16
CA GLN A 221 -4.37 12.31 -3.97
C GLN A 221 -4.11 12.03 -2.49
N SER A 222 -3.20 11.11 -2.20
CA SER A 222 -2.69 10.87 -0.84
C SER A 222 -2.22 12.18 -0.21
N LEU A 223 -2.68 12.46 1.01
CA LEU A 223 -2.21 13.60 1.79
C LEU A 223 -0.93 13.28 2.55
N LEU A 224 -0.67 12.01 2.84
CA LEU A 224 0.49 11.58 3.61
C LEU A 224 1.70 11.24 2.74
N GLY A 225 1.49 11.02 1.44
CA GLY A 225 2.57 10.76 0.48
C GLY A 225 3.49 9.61 0.93
N GLU A 226 4.79 9.86 0.96
CA GLU A 226 5.81 8.88 1.38
C GLU A 226 5.67 8.44 2.86
N ALA A 227 5.05 9.25 3.71
CA ALA A 227 4.85 8.92 5.11
C ALA A 227 3.67 7.94 5.33
N ALA A 228 2.82 7.69 4.33
CA ALA A 228 1.60 6.91 4.48
C ALA A 228 1.86 5.50 5.05
N VAL A 229 2.79 4.75 4.49
CA VAL A 229 3.12 3.38 4.93
C VAL A 229 3.59 3.37 6.39
N ALA A 230 4.50 4.26 6.77
CA ALA A 230 5.02 4.33 8.13
C ALA A 230 3.94 4.78 9.13
N THR A 231 3.08 5.72 8.74
CA THR A 231 1.96 6.21 9.55
C THR A 231 0.93 5.11 9.81
N GLY A 232 0.60 4.32 8.78
CA GLY A 232 -0.33 3.21 8.92
C GLY A 232 0.25 2.07 9.76
N ALA A 233 1.52 1.73 9.55
CA ALA A 233 2.21 0.77 10.39
C ALA A 233 2.22 1.21 11.87
N LEU A 234 2.41 2.51 12.14
CA LEU A 234 2.27 3.07 13.48
C LEU A 234 0.84 2.88 14.03
N ARG A 235 -0.20 3.18 13.24
CA ARG A 235 -1.60 3.01 13.68
C ARG A 235 -1.88 1.56 14.05
N LEU A 236 -1.47 0.61 13.23
CA LEU A 236 -1.65 -0.82 13.51
C LEU A 236 -0.91 -1.27 14.78
N ALA A 237 0.27 -0.72 15.04
CA ALA A 237 0.97 -0.97 16.29
C ALA A 237 0.26 -0.34 17.51
N LEU A 238 -0.32 0.85 17.36
CA LEU A 238 -1.12 1.51 18.38
C LEU A 238 -2.42 0.75 18.66
N ASP A 239 -3.14 0.28 17.63
CA ASP A 239 -4.33 -0.55 17.78
C ASP A 239 -4.06 -1.76 18.68
N HIS A 240 -2.94 -2.44 18.41
CA HIS A 240 -2.52 -3.59 19.22
C HIS A 240 -2.26 -3.21 20.70
N VAL A 241 -1.60 -2.08 20.95
CA VAL A 241 -1.35 -1.61 22.32
C VAL A 241 -2.65 -1.19 23.02
N GLU A 242 -3.54 -0.53 22.30
CA GLU A 242 -4.87 -0.14 22.81
C GLU A 242 -5.71 -1.37 23.14
N GLU A 243 -5.72 -2.40 22.27
CA GLU A 243 -6.40 -3.66 22.53
C GLU A 243 -5.87 -4.36 23.80
N GLU A 244 -4.55 -4.40 24.00
CA GLU A 244 -3.94 -4.98 25.19
C GLU A 244 -4.29 -4.18 26.47
N LEU A 245 -4.27 -2.84 26.40
CA LEU A 245 -4.53 -1.98 27.55
C LEU A 245 -6.00 -1.98 27.99
N PHE A 246 -6.91 -2.11 27.02
CA PHE A 246 -8.36 -2.06 27.25
C PHE A 246 -9.04 -3.43 27.15
N ALA A 247 -8.25 -4.52 27.06
CA ALA A 247 -8.79 -5.88 27.10
C ALA A 247 -9.47 -6.11 28.46
N VAL A 248 -10.80 -6.15 28.46
CA VAL A 248 -11.57 -6.60 29.62
C VAL A 248 -11.37 -8.10 29.74
N GLU A 249 -10.77 -8.58 30.83
CA GLU A 249 -10.69 -10.01 31.13
C GLU A 249 -12.10 -10.60 31.11
N LYS A 250 -12.43 -11.38 30.07
CA LYS A 250 -13.64 -12.20 30.05
C LYS A 250 -13.46 -13.30 31.10
N THR A 251 -13.95 -13.06 32.30
CA THR A 251 -14.05 -14.11 33.32
C THR A 251 -14.91 -15.24 32.79
N VAL A 252 -14.27 -16.30 32.32
CA VAL A 252 -14.97 -17.53 31.92
C VAL A 252 -15.49 -18.16 33.19
N THR A 253 -16.74 -17.89 33.51
CA THR A 253 -17.45 -18.63 34.55
C THR A 253 -17.75 -20.03 34.02
N THR A 254 -16.83 -20.94 34.27
CA THR A 254 -17.06 -22.36 34.03
C THR A 254 -18.09 -22.87 35.00
N ARG A 255 -19.38 -22.86 34.63
CA ARG A 255 -20.41 -23.61 35.38
C ARG A 255 -20.12 -25.08 35.16
N ARG A 256 -19.54 -25.73 36.16
CA ARG A 256 -19.56 -27.20 36.27
C ARG A 256 -21.02 -27.65 36.43
N ARG A 257 -21.46 -28.47 35.53
CA ARG A 257 -22.59 -29.40 35.75
C ARG A 257 -22.04 -30.81 35.79
#